data_dfa4715272d2e575911705ff0efc8f44
#
_entry.id   dfa4715272d2e575911705ff0efc8f44
#
_cell.length_a   1.000
_cell.length_b   1.000
_cell.length_c   1.000
_cell.angle_alpha   90.00
_cell.angle_beta   90.00
_cell.angle_gamma   90.00
#
_symmetry.space_group_name_H-M   'P 1'
#
loop_
_entity.id
_entity.type
_entity.pdbx_description
1 polymer ?
#
loop_
_entity_poly.entity_id
_entity_poly.type
_entity_poly.pdbx_seq_one_letter_code
_entity_poly.pdbx_strand_id
1 'polypeptide(L)'
;MDDPQDPVTPEARPAANTLVNEDGVLAGAETTYACPSCQALLSDATMENRSLRYCTKCGGMLVLIFNFLPLVEYMRTVWRSTGANIQPRDNADADRKFTCPLCLRTMTGHPYGGPGNVNIDTCEPCGVVWLDRNELRRIVLAPDASSLYSKGDYGGGPRR
;
A
#
# COMPACT_ATOMS: atom_id res chain seq x y z
N MET A 1 17.68 -38.91 45.48
CA MET A 1 16.47 -38.89 44.61
C MET A 1 16.34 -37.49 44.11
N ASP A 2 16.96 -37.27 42.94
CA ASP A 2 16.99 -35.95 42.31
C ASP A 2 15.74 -35.80 41.42
N ASP A 3 14.97 -34.77 41.69
CA ASP A 3 13.78 -34.40 40.93
C ASP A 3 14.21 -33.66 39.64
N PRO A 4 13.82 -34.11 38.45
CA PRO A 4 14.17 -33.40 37.22
C PRO A 4 13.33 -32.13 37.08
N GLN A 5 13.97 -30.99 37.09
CA GLN A 5 13.37 -29.69 36.80
C GLN A 5 12.90 -29.67 35.35
N ASP A 6 11.58 -29.49 35.18
CA ASP A 6 10.94 -29.22 33.91
C ASP A 6 11.51 -27.95 33.25
N PRO A 7 11.77 -27.98 31.94
CA PRO A 7 12.20 -26.77 31.25
C PRO A 7 11.08 -25.73 31.19
N VAL A 8 11.35 -24.58 31.82
CA VAL A 8 10.50 -23.41 31.77
C VAL A 8 10.34 -22.98 30.31
N THR A 9 9.17 -23.23 29.75
CA THR A 9 8.74 -22.67 28.48
C THR A 9 8.76 -21.15 28.58
N PRO A 10 9.40 -20.40 27.67
CA PRO A 10 9.33 -18.95 27.68
C PRO A 10 7.88 -18.53 27.40
N GLU A 11 7.26 -17.90 28.38
CA GLU A 11 5.96 -17.25 28.23
C GLU A 11 5.99 -16.33 27.01
N ALA A 12 5.10 -16.61 26.06
CA ALA A 12 4.83 -15.74 24.94
C ALA A 12 4.44 -14.36 25.49
N ARG A 13 5.26 -13.34 25.22
CA ARG A 13 4.91 -11.95 25.51
C ARG A 13 3.53 -11.67 24.91
N PRO A 14 2.61 -11.07 25.66
CA PRO A 14 1.32 -10.67 25.10
C PRO A 14 1.61 -9.74 23.91
N ALA A 15 0.98 -10.04 22.78
CA ALA A 15 1.01 -9.24 21.58
C ALA A 15 0.70 -7.79 21.94
N ALA A 16 1.60 -6.88 21.57
CA ALA A 16 1.37 -5.45 21.65
C ALA A 16 0.00 -5.15 21.05
N ASN A 17 -0.75 -4.29 21.72
CA ASN A 17 -2.10 -3.88 21.34
C ASN A 17 -2.11 -3.44 19.86
N THR A 18 -2.49 -4.36 18.99
CA THR A 18 -2.40 -4.21 17.52
C THR A 18 -3.62 -3.42 17.08
N LEU A 19 -3.51 -2.11 17.06
CA LEU A 19 -4.58 -1.24 16.58
C LEU A 19 -4.59 -1.27 15.06
N VAL A 20 -5.72 -1.68 14.50
CA VAL A 20 -6.00 -1.53 13.07
C VAL A 20 -6.24 -0.05 12.81
N ASN A 21 -5.50 0.56 11.88
CA ASN A 21 -5.74 1.94 11.50
C ASN A 21 -6.97 2.07 10.59
N GLU A 22 -7.33 3.30 10.24
CA GLU A 22 -8.48 3.61 9.37
C GLU A 22 -8.39 3.02 7.95
N ASP A 23 -7.19 2.64 7.51
CA ASP A 23 -6.95 1.98 6.22
C ASP A 23 -6.96 0.45 6.32
N GLY A 24 -7.15 -0.12 7.50
CA GLY A 24 -7.15 -1.55 7.72
C GLY A 24 -5.76 -2.17 7.88
N VAL A 25 -4.73 -1.34 8.14
CA VAL A 25 -3.37 -1.80 8.38
C VAL A 25 -3.17 -2.17 9.84
N LEU A 26 -2.68 -3.36 10.07
CA LEU A 26 -2.31 -3.92 11.36
C LEU A 26 -0.80 -3.75 11.51
N ALA A 27 -0.35 -2.72 12.22
CA ALA A 27 1.07 -2.48 12.48
C ALA A 27 1.57 -3.37 13.61
N GLY A 28 2.71 -4.01 13.38
CA GLY A 28 3.42 -4.87 14.32
C GLY A 28 4.71 -4.25 14.83
N ALA A 29 5.76 -5.06 14.96
CA ALA A 29 7.04 -4.64 15.48
C ALA A 29 7.77 -3.67 14.54
N GLU A 30 8.48 -2.71 15.13
CA GLU A 30 9.35 -1.80 14.39
C GLU A 30 10.55 -2.55 13.80
N THR A 31 10.93 -2.21 12.58
CA THR A 31 12.06 -2.78 11.86
C THR A 31 13.28 -1.86 11.93
N THR A 32 14.37 -2.26 11.28
CA THR A 32 15.57 -1.42 11.11
C THR A 32 15.55 -0.59 9.82
N TYR A 33 14.49 -0.69 9.03
CA TYR A 33 14.38 -0.02 7.74
C TYR A 33 13.82 1.39 7.89
N ALA A 34 14.50 2.38 7.33
CA ALA A 34 14.04 3.76 7.34
C ALA A 34 12.95 3.99 6.28
N CYS A 35 11.92 4.75 6.64
CA CYS A 35 10.88 5.18 5.73
C CYS A 35 11.46 6.06 4.62
N PRO A 36 11.20 5.78 3.33
CA PRO A 36 11.68 6.62 2.23
C PRO A 36 11.24 8.08 2.32
N SER A 37 10.02 8.34 2.81
CA SER A 37 9.44 9.68 2.84
C SER A 37 9.84 10.49 4.06
N CYS A 38 9.88 9.92 5.26
CA CYS A 38 10.06 10.68 6.50
C CYS A 38 11.20 10.21 7.40
N GLN A 39 11.94 9.19 7.00
CA GLN A 39 13.10 8.61 7.70
C GLN A 39 12.80 7.99 9.08
N ALA A 40 11.55 7.93 9.53
CA ALA A 40 11.16 7.13 10.68
C ALA A 40 11.32 5.64 10.37
N LEU A 41 11.47 4.80 11.38
CA LEU A 41 11.55 3.36 11.15
C LEU A 41 10.19 2.80 10.70
N LEU A 42 10.23 1.90 9.74
CA LEU A 42 9.07 1.15 9.28
C LEU A 42 8.73 0.06 10.28
N SER A 43 7.45 -0.24 10.43
CA SER A 43 6.98 -1.42 11.16
C SER A 43 6.60 -2.53 10.20
N ASP A 44 6.88 -3.77 10.58
CA ASP A 44 6.23 -4.91 9.94
C ASP A 44 4.72 -4.76 10.14
N ALA A 45 3.95 -5.03 9.11
CA ALA A 45 2.52 -4.84 9.15
C ALA A 45 1.81 -5.87 8.28
N THR A 46 0.52 -6.02 8.50
CA THR A 46 -0.36 -6.80 7.64
C THR A 46 -1.58 -5.97 7.24
N MET A 47 -2.02 -6.19 6.03
CA MET A 47 -3.28 -5.68 5.50
C MET A 47 -3.95 -6.80 4.72
N GLU A 48 -5.15 -7.19 5.11
CA GLU A 48 -5.88 -8.29 4.49
C GLU A 48 -5.03 -9.58 4.33
N ASN A 49 -4.41 -9.99 5.41
CA ASN A 49 -3.51 -11.16 5.46
C ASN A 49 -2.28 -11.09 4.54
N ARG A 50 -1.96 -9.93 4.01
CA ARG A 50 -0.74 -9.70 3.21
C ARG A 50 0.28 -8.92 4.02
N SER A 51 1.50 -9.44 4.05
CA SER A 51 2.62 -8.77 4.72
C SER A 51 3.07 -7.56 3.92
N LEU A 52 3.31 -6.46 4.62
CA LEU A 52 3.88 -5.21 4.10
C LEU A 52 4.70 -4.53 5.20
N ARG A 53 5.36 -3.43 4.87
CA ARG A 53 5.94 -2.54 5.88
C ARG A 53 5.23 -1.20 5.86
N TYR A 54 4.95 -0.68 7.02
CA TYR A 54 4.13 0.51 7.19
C TYR A 54 4.85 1.56 8.03
N CYS A 55 4.76 2.81 7.61
CA CYS A 55 5.23 3.93 8.40
C CYS A 55 4.12 4.49 9.28
N THR A 56 4.18 4.24 10.57
CA THR A 56 3.19 4.74 11.54
C THR A 56 3.21 6.26 11.67
N LYS A 57 4.30 6.93 11.23
CA LYS A 57 4.46 8.38 11.30
C LYS A 57 3.82 9.10 10.09
N CYS A 58 4.13 8.66 8.87
CA CYS A 58 3.65 9.34 7.66
C CYS A 58 2.54 8.59 6.90
N GLY A 59 2.27 7.32 7.24
CA GLY A 59 1.24 6.53 6.60
C GLY A 59 1.64 5.91 5.24
N GLY A 60 2.91 6.01 4.86
CA GLY A 60 3.42 5.34 3.66
C GLY A 60 3.60 3.84 3.87
N MET A 61 3.57 3.07 2.79
CA MET A 61 3.67 1.61 2.84
C MET A 61 4.57 1.04 1.76
N LEU A 62 5.35 0.02 2.12
CA LEU A 62 6.20 -0.75 1.22
C LEU A 62 5.56 -2.12 1.00
N VAL A 63 5.14 -2.40 -0.21
CA VAL A 63 4.40 -3.61 -0.59
C VAL A 63 5.22 -4.43 -1.56
N LEU A 64 5.19 -5.77 -1.44
CA LEU A 64 5.77 -6.64 -2.46
C LEU A 64 5.00 -6.50 -3.77
N ILE A 65 5.70 -6.38 -4.90
CA ILE A 65 5.12 -6.18 -6.24
C ILE A 65 4.02 -7.22 -6.54
N PHE A 66 4.27 -8.50 -6.23
CA PHE A 66 3.30 -9.56 -6.50
C PHE A 66 2.06 -9.50 -5.61
N ASN A 67 2.12 -8.81 -4.46
CA ASN A 67 0.97 -8.57 -3.58
C ASN A 67 0.20 -7.31 -3.94
N PHE A 68 0.80 -6.38 -4.68
CA PHE A 68 0.25 -5.06 -4.91
C PHE A 68 -1.07 -5.10 -5.69
N LEU A 69 -1.09 -5.70 -6.88
CA LEU A 69 -2.32 -5.80 -7.67
C LEU A 69 -3.41 -6.62 -6.97
N PRO A 70 -3.13 -7.81 -6.42
CA PRO A 70 -4.13 -8.54 -5.62
C PRO A 70 -4.66 -7.76 -4.43
N LEU A 71 -3.84 -6.92 -3.80
CA LEU A 71 -4.29 -6.04 -2.72
C LEU A 71 -5.25 -4.97 -3.24
N VAL A 72 -4.90 -4.30 -4.35
CA VAL A 72 -5.77 -3.29 -4.98
C VAL A 72 -7.13 -3.89 -5.37
N GLU A 73 -7.13 -5.05 -6.02
CA GLU A 73 -8.36 -5.75 -6.44
C GLU A 73 -9.24 -6.11 -5.23
N TYR A 74 -8.64 -6.68 -4.19
CA TYR A 74 -9.36 -7.01 -2.98
C TYR A 74 -9.92 -5.75 -2.30
N MET A 75 -9.12 -4.72 -2.12
CA MET A 75 -9.55 -3.48 -1.47
C MET A 75 -10.67 -2.77 -2.23
N ARG A 76 -10.76 -2.91 -3.53
CA ARG A 76 -11.90 -2.44 -4.34
C ARG A 76 -13.22 -3.12 -3.99
N THR A 77 -13.18 -4.35 -3.51
CA THR A 77 -14.39 -5.05 -3.02
C THR A 77 -14.81 -4.57 -1.64
N VAL A 78 -13.86 -4.13 -0.81
CA VAL A 78 -14.06 -3.67 0.58
C VAL A 78 -14.37 -2.18 0.62
N TRP A 79 -13.53 -1.37 0.01
CA TRP A 79 -13.72 0.08 -0.10
C TRP A 79 -14.54 0.37 -1.34
N ARG A 80 -15.84 0.46 -1.19
CA ARG A 80 -16.71 0.76 -2.33
C ARG A 80 -16.40 2.16 -2.85
N SER A 81 -16.17 2.26 -4.16
CA SER A 81 -16.01 3.55 -4.82
C SER A 81 -17.27 4.39 -4.58
N THR A 82 -17.08 5.55 -3.98
CA THR A 82 -18.14 6.54 -3.75
C THR A 82 -18.28 7.53 -4.91
N GLY A 83 -17.69 7.25 -6.08
CA GLY A 83 -17.62 8.18 -7.19
C GLY A 83 -16.64 9.33 -6.94
N ALA A 84 -15.62 9.09 -6.13
CA ALA A 84 -14.59 10.08 -5.83
C ALA A 84 -14.01 10.67 -7.11
N ASN A 85 -13.93 11.99 -7.19
CA ASN A 85 -13.29 12.68 -8.30
C ASN A 85 -11.85 12.21 -8.43
N ILE A 86 -11.47 11.79 -9.65
CA ILE A 86 -10.07 11.51 -9.97
C ILE A 86 -9.32 12.82 -9.82
N GLN A 87 -8.39 12.86 -8.87
CA GLN A 87 -7.52 14.02 -8.68
C GLN A 87 -6.55 14.14 -9.84
N PRO A 88 -6.19 15.35 -10.29
CA PRO A 88 -5.10 15.52 -11.23
C PRO A 88 -3.82 14.88 -10.68
N ARG A 89 -2.96 14.39 -11.61
CA ARG A 89 -1.62 13.91 -11.22
C ARG A 89 -0.82 15.07 -10.67
N ASP A 90 -0.20 14.86 -9.51
CA ASP A 90 0.75 15.82 -8.96
C ASP A 90 2.08 15.65 -9.68
N ASN A 91 2.49 16.66 -10.43
CA ASN A 91 3.78 16.65 -11.13
C ASN A 91 4.96 16.71 -10.17
N ALA A 92 4.79 17.29 -8.99
CA ALA A 92 5.83 17.31 -7.95
C ALA A 92 6.14 15.89 -7.43
N ASP A 93 5.17 14.97 -7.44
CA ASP A 93 5.38 13.57 -7.10
C ASP A 93 6.29 12.86 -8.10
N ALA A 94 6.25 13.24 -9.38
CA ALA A 94 7.06 12.62 -10.42
C ALA A 94 8.56 12.97 -10.31
N ASP A 95 8.86 14.11 -9.70
CA ASP A 95 10.24 14.60 -9.54
C ASP A 95 10.92 14.11 -8.26
N ARG A 96 10.14 13.59 -7.31
CA ARG A 96 10.68 13.02 -6.06
C ARG A 96 11.47 11.76 -6.35
N LYS A 97 12.56 11.58 -5.63
CA LYS A 97 13.40 10.38 -5.70
C LYS A 97 13.46 9.75 -4.32
N PHE A 98 12.95 8.53 -4.23
CA PHE A 98 13.02 7.74 -3.02
C PHE A 98 14.16 6.74 -3.06
N THR A 99 14.70 6.45 -1.89
CA THR A 99 15.70 5.40 -1.70
C THR A 99 15.01 4.15 -1.15
N CYS A 100 15.23 3.02 -1.81
CA CYS A 100 14.69 1.75 -1.35
C CYS A 100 15.26 1.41 0.04
N PRO A 101 14.41 1.18 1.06
CA PRO A 101 14.88 0.89 2.40
C PRO A 101 15.57 -0.47 2.51
N LEU A 102 15.40 -1.35 1.54
CA LEU A 102 15.95 -2.71 1.57
C LEU A 102 17.36 -2.78 0.96
N CYS A 103 17.63 -2.07 -0.12
CA CYS A 103 18.91 -2.15 -0.84
C CYS A 103 19.60 -0.81 -1.02
N LEU A 104 19.04 0.28 -0.54
CA LEU A 104 19.58 1.65 -0.57
C LEU A 104 19.78 2.22 -1.98
N ARG A 105 19.24 1.59 -3.00
CA ARG A 105 19.25 2.10 -4.37
C ARG A 105 18.10 3.09 -4.58
N THR A 106 18.26 4.02 -5.50
CA THR A 106 17.17 4.91 -5.93
C THR A 106 16.06 4.08 -6.57
N MET A 107 14.83 4.30 -6.13
CA MET A 107 13.64 3.70 -6.70
C MET A 107 13.24 4.42 -7.99
N THR A 108 12.53 3.71 -8.85
CA THR A 108 12.03 4.26 -10.12
C THR A 108 10.59 4.72 -9.92
N GLY A 109 10.38 6.03 -10.00
CA GLY A 109 9.04 6.62 -9.99
C GLY A 109 8.41 6.53 -11.37
N HIS A 110 7.17 6.07 -11.44
CA HIS A 110 6.39 5.99 -12.68
C HIS A 110 4.89 6.02 -12.42
N PRO A 111 4.08 6.39 -13.42
CA PRO A 111 2.63 6.28 -13.30
C PRO A 111 2.22 4.84 -13.01
N TYR A 112 1.25 4.67 -12.12
CA TYR A 112 0.66 3.35 -11.82
C TYR A 112 0.08 2.67 -13.07
N GLY A 113 -0.37 3.46 -14.05
CA GLY A 113 -0.95 2.94 -15.29
C GLY A 113 -2.43 2.54 -15.20
N GLY A 114 -2.98 2.49 -13.99
CA GLY A 114 -4.40 2.27 -13.73
C GLY A 114 -5.11 3.57 -13.31
N PRO A 115 -6.38 3.47 -12.88
CA PRO A 115 -7.13 4.63 -12.45
C PRO A 115 -6.56 5.28 -11.19
N GLY A 116 -6.80 6.57 -11.01
CA GLY A 116 -6.41 7.32 -9.81
C GLY A 116 -5.35 8.39 -10.04
N ASN A 117 -4.70 8.43 -11.21
CA ASN A 117 -3.62 9.38 -11.52
C ASN A 117 -2.52 9.41 -10.45
N VAL A 118 -2.07 8.25 -10.03
CA VAL A 118 -1.06 8.07 -8.98
C VAL A 118 0.27 7.70 -9.61
N ASN A 119 1.35 8.32 -9.14
CA ASN A 119 2.71 7.85 -9.36
C ASN A 119 3.06 6.89 -8.22
N ILE A 120 3.76 5.83 -8.55
CA ILE A 120 4.28 4.86 -7.58
C ILE A 120 5.79 4.71 -7.78
N ASP A 121 6.48 4.33 -6.73
CA ASP A 121 7.92 4.12 -6.77
C ASP A 121 8.24 2.64 -6.62
N THR A 122 9.03 2.09 -7.55
CA THR A 122 9.36 0.68 -7.56
C THR A 122 10.85 0.44 -7.40
N CYS A 123 11.18 -0.61 -6.69
CA CYS A 123 12.53 -1.18 -6.67
C CYS A 123 12.47 -2.57 -7.28
N GLU A 124 12.81 -2.69 -8.58
CA GLU A 124 12.78 -3.98 -9.28
C GLU A 124 13.70 -5.03 -8.63
N PRO A 125 14.95 -4.71 -8.25
CA PRO A 125 15.84 -5.70 -7.63
C PRO A 125 15.28 -6.29 -6.32
N CYS A 126 14.52 -5.51 -5.55
CA CYS A 126 13.89 -5.96 -4.31
C CYS A 126 12.46 -6.45 -4.50
N GLY A 127 11.86 -6.22 -5.68
CA GLY A 127 10.49 -6.59 -5.96
C GLY A 127 9.47 -5.88 -5.06
N VAL A 128 9.68 -4.60 -4.78
CA VAL A 128 8.81 -3.80 -3.88
C VAL A 128 8.32 -2.52 -4.54
N VAL A 129 7.15 -2.09 -4.10
CA VAL A 129 6.50 -0.82 -4.44
C VAL A 129 6.40 0.02 -3.18
N TRP A 130 6.78 1.28 -3.25
CA TRP A 130 6.50 2.27 -2.24
C TRP A 130 5.25 3.06 -2.63
N LEU A 131 4.36 3.21 -1.68
CA LEU A 131 3.15 4.03 -1.78
C LEU A 131 3.16 5.07 -0.68
N ASP A 132 3.06 6.33 -1.04
CA ASP A 132 2.88 7.41 -0.09
C ASP A 132 1.48 7.37 0.55
N ARG A 133 1.30 8.14 1.61
CA ARG A 133 0.01 8.26 2.28
C ARG A 133 -1.11 8.55 1.29
N ASN A 134 -2.20 7.80 1.39
CA ASN A 134 -3.40 7.90 0.56
C ASN A 134 -3.27 7.45 -0.89
N GLU A 135 -2.10 7.07 -1.40
CA GLU A 135 -1.97 6.61 -2.78
C GLU A 135 -2.74 5.32 -3.03
N LEU A 136 -2.62 4.32 -2.14
CA LEU A 136 -3.44 3.11 -2.23
C LEU A 136 -4.93 3.47 -2.25
N ARG A 137 -5.36 4.38 -1.38
CA ARG A 137 -6.77 4.80 -1.33
C ARG A 137 -7.22 5.48 -2.61
N ARG A 138 -6.39 6.33 -3.20
CA ARG A 138 -6.66 6.97 -4.50
C ARG A 138 -6.79 5.94 -5.63
N ILE A 139 -5.90 4.95 -5.66
CA ILE A 139 -5.94 3.86 -6.65
C ILE A 139 -7.21 3.02 -6.49
N VAL A 140 -7.53 2.61 -5.27
CA VAL A 140 -8.66 1.72 -4.96
C VAL A 140 -10.01 2.41 -5.20
N LEU A 141 -10.16 3.67 -4.79
CA LEU A 141 -11.42 4.40 -4.91
C LEU A 141 -11.63 5.05 -6.27
N ALA A 142 -10.63 5.07 -7.13
CA ALA A 142 -10.79 5.57 -8.48
C ALA A 142 -11.77 4.69 -9.28
N PRO A 143 -12.67 5.29 -10.08
CA PRO A 143 -13.58 4.52 -10.93
C PRO A 143 -12.77 3.70 -11.94
N ASP A 144 -13.19 2.47 -12.18
CA ASP A 144 -12.57 1.64 -13.23
C ASP A 144 -12.75 2.29 -14.61
N ALA A 145 -11.73 2.15 -15.45
CA ALA A 145 -11.77 2.64 -16.81
C ALA A 145 -13.01 2.11 -17.57
N SER A 146 -13.41 0.87 -17.29
CA SER A 146 -14.63 0.28 -17.87
C SER A 146 -15.92 1.03 -17.48
N SER A 147 -15.98 1.58 -16.26
CA SER A 147 -17.14 2.35 -15.81
C SER A 147 -17.22 3.75 -16.42
N LEU A 148 -16.08 4.30 -16.89
CA LEU A 148 -16.02 5.57 -17.60
C LEU A 148 -16.52 5.45 -19.04
N TYR A 149 -16.34 4.28 -19.66
CA TYR A 149 -16.82 4.02 -21.03
C TYR A 149 -18.29 3.55 -21.09
N SER A 150 -18.86 3.05 -20.00
CA SER A 150 -20.25 2.61 -19.96
C SER A 150 -21.29 3.74 -19.87
N LYS A 151 -20.85 4.98 -19.68
CA LYS A 151 -21.70 6.19 -19.73
C LYS A 151 -21.58 6.98 -21.03
N GLY A 152 -20.99 6.40 -22.07
CA GLY A 152 -21.05 6.98 -23.40
C GLY A 152 -22.47 6.82 -23.95
N ASP A 153 -23.27 7.87 -23.87
CA ASP A 153 -24.46 8.07 -24.68
C ASP A 153 -24.11 7.86 -26.17
N TYR A 154 -24.38 6.70 -26.67
CA TYR A 154 -24.61 6.56 -28.11
C TYR A 154 -25.96 7.22 -28.39
N GLY A 155 -25.96 8.55 -28.41
CA GLY A 155 -27.04 9.34 -28.92
C GLY A 155 -27.37 8.90 -30.33
N GLY A 156 -28.57 8.34 -30.52
CA GLY A 156 -29.05 7.86 -31.79
C GLY A 156 -28.97 8.92 -32.87
N GLY A 157 -28.19 8.62 -33.92
CA GLY A 157 -28.23 9.39 -35.15
C GLY A 157 -29.62 9.32 -35.77
N PRO A 158 -30.07 10.36 -36.50
CA PRO A 158 -31.41 10.40 -37.04
C PRO A 158 -31.59 9.34 -38.12
N ARG A 159 -32.60 8.52 -37.93
CA ARG A 159 -33.08 7.63 -39.00
C ARG A 159 -33.69 8.50 -40.10
N ARG A 160 -33.18 8.42 -41.29
CA ARG A 160 -33.83 8.85 -42.51
C ARG A 160 -34.64 7.71 -43.09
#